data_61fad4ecea7ec829ce8fba4789863f83
#
_entry.id   61fad4ecea7ec829ce8fba4789863f83
#
_cell.length_a   1.000
_cell.length_b   1.000
_cell.length_c   1.000
_cell.angle_alpha   90.00
_cell.angle_beta   90.00
_cell.angle_gamma   90.00
#
_symmetry.space_group_name_H-M   'P 1'
#
loop_
_entity.id
_entity.type
_entity.pdbx_description
1 polymer ?
#
loop_
_entity_poly.entity_id
_entity_poly.type
_entity_poly.pdbx_seq_one_letter_code
_entity_poly.pdbx_strand_id
1 'polypeptide(L)'
;MRLYRRSNLTFSLPFLIKFGVKSFKFNTRLKMQEKLVAAKYEISRAVKADLAAITRIYNASVLERNATATLCPVSIEEREAWFDAHEAANRPIYVLREVCDVNLTSREGETFEPDCERKFDSKDANLGITNLKGEILAWGSLSDYHPREGYRITAEISVYVAPGARGKGLGGRLVNFILESAPKFGAKNVVALIFSSNAASLNLFAKFGFARWGELPEVCDMGGKIESLTILGKKLG
;
A
#
# COMPACT_ATOMS: atom_id res chain seq x y z
N MET A 1 -44.91 -42.79 -36.07
CA MET A 1 -45.36 -43.78 -35.07
C MET A 1 -44.62 -43.52 -33.73
N ARG A 2 -45.46 -43.41 -32.71
CA ARG A 2 -45.17 -43.19 -31.26
C ARG A 2 -44.88 -41.79 -30.79
N LEU A 3 -45.96 -41.20 -30.28
CA LEU A 3 -46.15 -40.18 -29.27
C LEU A 3 -45.42 -40.51 -27.95
N TYR A 4 -44.86 -39.51 -27.28
CA TYR A 4 -44.81 -39.53 -25.82
C TYR A 4 -45.17 -38.18 -25.22
N ARG A 5 -45.99 -38.29 -24.18
CA ARG A 5 -46.86 -37.31 -23.55
C ARG A 5 -46.10 -36.24 -22.77
N ARG A 6 -46.71 -35.03 -22.75
CA ARG A 6 -46.51 -33.98 -21.73
C ARG A 6 -46.93 -34.51 -20.35
N SER A 7 -46.17 -34.22 -19.31
CA SER A 7 -46.66 -34.22 -17.95
C SER A 7 -46.35 -32.86 -17.31
N ASN A 8 -47.45 -32.15 -17.01
CA ASN A 8 -47.48 -30.93 -16.18
C ASN A 8 -47.11 -31.29 -14.76
N LEU A 9 -46.12 -30.63 -14.20
CA LEU A 9 -45.88 -30.59 -12.74
C LEU A 9 -46.00 -29.15 -12.30
N THR A 10 -47.16 -28.83 -11.74
CA THR A 10 -47.45 -27.66 -10.95
C THR A 10 -46.68 -27.75 -9.64
N PHE A 11 -45.68 -26.89 -9.45
CA PHE A 11 -45.07 -26.68 -8.14
C PHE A 11 -45.78 -25.54 -7.43
N SER A 12 -46.43 -25.89 -6.32
CA SER A 12 -47.13 -24.99 -5.42
C SER A 12 -46.13 -24.06 -4.68
N LEU A 13 -46.48 -22.78 -4.64
CA LEU A 13 -45.85 -21.80 -3.72
C LEU A 13 -46.13 -22.22 -2.27
N PRO A 14 -45.10 -22.70 -1.54
CA PRO A 14 -44.68 -21.98 -0.35
C PRO A 14 -43.17 -22.18 0.00
N PHE A 15 -42.25 -22.19 -0.94
CA PHE A 15 -40.82 -22.44 -0.64
C PHE A 15 -39.89 -21.23 -0.79
N LEU A 16 -40.47 -20.06 -1.14
CA LEU A 16 -39.67 -18.84 -1.46
C LEU A 16 -39.42 -17.89 -0.29
N ILE A 17 -39.89 -18.19 0.93
CA ILE A 17 -39.75 -17.28 2.09
C ILE A 17 -38.56 -17.64 3.01
N LYS A 18 -37.96 -18.84 2.85
CA LYS A 18 -36.84 -19.25 3.74
C LYS A 18 -35.43 -18.88 3.24
N PHE A 19 -35.26 -18.45 1.99
CA PHE A 19 -33.93 -18.10 1.46
C PHE A 19 -33.53 -16.63 1.62
N GLY A 20 -34.47 -15.72 1.81
CA GLY A 20 -34.19 -14.28 1.92
C GLY A 20 -33.45 -13.87 3.21
N VAL A 21 -33.73 -14.54 4.31
CA VAL A 21 -33.17 -14.15 5.64
C VAL A 21 -31.71 -14.61 5.82
N LYS A 22 -31.33 -15.74 5.24
CA LYS A 22 -29.93 -16.22 5.31
C LYS A 22 -29.01 -15.42 4.38
N SER A 23 -29.48 -15.02 3.21
CA SER A 23 -28.70 -14.20 2.26
C SER A 23 -28.46 -12.79 2.80
N PHE A 24 -29.45 -12.19 3.48
CA PHE A 24 -29.30 -10.86 4.06
C PHE A 24 -28.32 -10.85 5.24
N LYS A 25 -28.37 -11.85 6.13
CA LYS A 25 -27.41 -11.98 7.26
C LYS A 25 -26.00 -12.32 6.77
N PHE A 26 -25.86 -13.13 5.71
CA PHE A 26 -24.56 -13.46 5.14
C PHE A 26 -23.91 -12.24 4.49
N ASN A 27 -24.65 -11.45 3.73
CA ASN A 27 -24.15 -10.23 3.09
C ASN A 27 -23.81 -9.13 4.11
N THR A 28 -24.56 -9.03 5.21
CA THR A 28 -24.25 -8.10 6.29
C THR A 28 -22.98 -8.53 7.05
N ARG A 29 -22.80 -9.83 7.27
CA ARG A 29 -21.60 -10.37 7.92
C ARG A 29 -20.35 -10.22 7.04
N LEU A 30 -20.47 -10.42 5.72
CA LEU A 30 -19.39 -10.14 4.77
C LEU A 30 -19.00 -8.65 4.75
N LYS A 31 -19.99 -7.75 4.67
CA LYS A 31 -19.74 -6.30 4.73
C LYS A 31 -19.16 -5.83 6.08
N MET A 32 -19.54 -6.48 7.18
CA MET A 32 -18.91 -6.21 8.48
C MET A 32 -17.47 -6.75 8.54
N GLN A 33 -17.22 -7.93 7.98
CA GLN A 33 -15.85 -8.47 7.88
C GLN A 33 -14.95 -7.63 6.95
N GLU A 34 -15.48 -7.16 5.82
CA GLU A 34 -14.75 -6.23 4.93
C GLU A 34 -14.47 -4.89 5.64
N LYS A 35 -15.39 -4.40 6.47
CA LYS A 35 -15.21 -3.18 7.25
C LYS A 35 -14.21 -3.36 8.41
N LEU A 36 -14.19 -4.53 9.05
CA LEU A 36 -13.19 -4.92 10.06
C LEU A 36 -11.79 -5.11 9.44
N VAL A 37 -11.71 -5.74 8.25
CA VAL A 37 -10.45 -5.88 7.51
C VAL A 37 -9.96 -4.53 7.00
N ALA A 38 -10.86 -3.58 6.68
CA ALA A 38 -10.48 -2.22 6.29
C ALA A 38 -9.86 -1.41 7.44
N ALA A 39 -10.20 -1.72 8.70
CA ALA A 39 -9.63 -1.07 9.89
C ALA A 39 -8.25 -1.62 10.30
N LYS A 40 -7.78 -2.69 9.67
CA LYS A 40 -6.52 -3.35 10.04
C LYS A 40 -5.26 -2.57 9.66
N TYR A 41 -5.35 -1.58 8.78
CA TYR A 41 -4.19 -0.84 8.27
C TYR A 41 -4.46 0.66 8.29
N GLU A 42 -3.48 1.40 8.76
CA GLU A 42 -3.49 2.86 8.76
C GLU A 42 -2.38 3.39 7.87
N ILE A 43 -2.67 4.49 7.17
CA ILE A 43 -1.67 5.26 6.41
C ILE A 43 -1.54 6.62 7.05
N SER A 44 -0.31 6.96 7.45
CA SER A 44 0.03 8.25 8.05
C SER A 44 1.27 8.84 7.40
N ARG A 45 1.48 10.16 7.58
CA ARG A 45 2.75 10.79 7.22
C ARG A 45 3.88 10.19 8.06
N ALA A 46 5.00 9.89 7.44
CA ALA A 46 6.17 9.36 8.12
C ALA A 46 6.78 10.43 9.04
N VAL A 47 7.37 9.98 10.13
CA VAL A 47 8.17 10.79 11.04
C VAL A 47 9.59 10.21 11.15
N LYS A 48 10.56 10.96 11.66
CA LYS A 48 11.96 10.48 11.75
C LYS A 48 12.11 9.16 12.51
N ALA A 49 11.25 8.90 13.49
CA ALA A 49 11.23 7.61 14.21
C ALA A 49 10.91 6.40 13.30
N ASP A 50 10.35 6.62 12.11
CA ASP A 50 10.01 5.57 11.15
C ASP A 50 11.18 5.18 10.25
N LEU A 51 12.26 5.96 10.24
CA LEU A 51 13.38 5.81 9.31
C LEU A 51 14.02 4.42 9.35
N ALA A 52 14.16 3.84 10.52
CA ALA A 52 14.73 2.49 10.66
C ALA A 52 13.90 1.44 9.89
N ALA A 53 12.56 1.52 9.99
CA ALA A 53 11.67 0.61 9.27
C ALA A 53 11.62 0.91 7.76
N ILE A 54 11.58 2.18 7.38
CA ILE A 54 11.64 2.63 5.98
C ILE A 54 12.92 2.14 5.32
N THR A 55 14.09 2.33 5.98
CA THR A 55 15.40 1.90 5.50
C THR A 55 15.46 0.39 5.36
N ARG A 56 14.97 -0.36 6.35
CA ARG A 56 14.92 -1.83 6.30
C ARG A 56 14.12 -2.34 5.10
N ILE A 57 12.94 -1.77 4.85
CA ILE A 57 12.08 -2.17 3.73
C ILE A 57 12.74 -1.81 2.38
N TYR A 58 13.35 -0.63 2.29
CA TYR A 58 14.08 -0.21 1.10
C TYR A 58 15.27 -1.12 0.81
N ASN A 59 16.10 -1.39 1.81
CA ASN A 59 17.29 -2.24 1.66
C ASN A 59 16.94 -3.68 1.27
N ALA A 60 15.80 -4.20 1.71
CA ALA A 60 15.30 -5.49 1.20
C ALA A 60 15.10 -5.45 -0.32
N SER A 61 14.56 -4.35 -0.86
CA SER A 61 14.38 -4.18 -2.30
C SER A 61 15.70 -3.94 -3.04
N VAL A 62 16.68 -3.29 -2.41
CA VAL A 62 18.06 -3.14 -2.94
C VAL A 62 18.70 -4.51 -3.12
N LEU A 63 18.60 -5.37 -2.12
CA LEU A 63 19.17 -6.74 -2.18
C LEU A 63 18.50 -7.61 -3.25
N GLU A 64 17.21 -7.42 -3.49
CA GLU A 64 16.46 -8.14 -4.54
C GLU A 64 16.79 -7.64 -5.96
N ARG A 65 17.38 -6.45 -6.11
CA ARG A 65 17.81 -5.84 -7.40
C ARG A 65 16.72 -5.76 -8.47
N ASN A 66 15.47 -5.55 -8.06
CA ASN A 66 14.32 -5.57 -8.98
C ASN A 66 13.40 -4.34 -8.89
N ALA A 67 13.64 -3.43 -7.93
CA ALA A 67 12.73 -2.31 -7.65
C ALA A 67 13.43 -0.96 -7.44
N THR A 68 14.76 -0.91 -7.44
CA THR A 68 15.55 0.32 -7.32
C THR A 68 16.89 0.13 -8.01
N ALA A 69 17.43 1.21 -8.56
CA ALA A 69 18.76 1.21 -9.19
C ALA A 69 19.92 1.35 -8.16
N THR A 70 19.63 1.39 -6.88
CA THR A 70 20.64 1.40 -5.82
C THR A 70 21.29 0.02 -5.70
N LEU A 71 22.61 -0.05 -5.76
CA LEU A 71 23.36 -1.31 -5.79
C LEU A 71 23.70 -1.85 -4.40
N CYS A 72 23.88 -0.97 -3.43
CA CYS A 72 24.26 -1.31 -2.06
C CYS A 72 23.21 -0.80 -1.07
N PRO A 73 22.97 -1.52 0.04
CA PRO A 73 22.13 -1.03 1.12
C PRO A 73 22.58 0.35 1.60
N VAL A 74 21.63 1.23 1.87
CA VAL A 74 21.86 2.58 2.38
C VAL A 74 21.86 2.57 3.90
N SER A 75 22.62 3.50 4.50
CA SER A 75 22.67 3.70 5.95
C SER A 75 21.45 4.51 6.45
N ILE A 76 21.25 4.56 7.76
CA ILE A 76 20.21 5.41 8.37
C ILE A 76 20.55 6.89 8.17
N GLU A 77 21.81 7.28 8.30
CA GLU A 77 22.28 8.65 8.12
C GLU A 77 22.03 9.18 6.70
N GLU A 78 22.31 8.35 5.67
CA GLU A 78 21.95 8.68 4.29
C GLU A 78 20.44 8.82 4.11
N ARG A 79 19.66 8.02 4.83
CA ARG A 79 18.20 8.07 4.77
C ARG A 79 17.64 9.28 5.54
N GLU A 80 18.31 9.76 6.58
CA GLU A 80 17.93 11.00 7.25
C GLU A 80 18.08 12.22 6.33
N ALA A 81 19.20 12.33 5.63
CA ALA A 81 19.39 13.40 4.64
C ALA A 81 18.32 13.38 3.54
N TRP A 82 17.97 12.19 3.05
CA TRP A 82 16.89 12.01 2.09
C TRP A 82 15.52 12.42 2.66
N PHE A 83 15.23 12.09 3.92
CA PHE A 83 13.99 12.46 4.61
C PHE A 83 13.87 13.97 4.76
N ASP A 84 14.93 14.62 5.26
CA ASP A 84 14.97 16.07 5.44
C ASP A 84 14.81 16.82 4.11
N ALA A 85 15.39 16.29 3.02
CA ALA A 85 15.20 16.84 1.67
C ALA A 85 13.74 16.75 1.20
N HIS A 86 13.02 15.67 1.53
CA HIS A 86 11.61 15.53 1.24
C HIS A 86 10.74 16.51 2.02
N GLU A 87 11.03 16.74 3.30
CA GLU A 87 10.33 17.72 4.10
C GLU A 87 10.58 19.15 3.58
N ALA A 88 11.84 19.50 3.29
CA ALA A 88 12.20 20.81 2.73
C ALA A 88 11.52 21.10 1.38
N ALA A 89 11.40 20.08 0.53
CA ALA A 89 10.71 20.16 -0.76
C ALA A 89 9.18 20.11 -0.66
N ASN A 90 8.62 19.97 0.56
CA ASN A 90 7.20 19.71 0.77
C ASN A 90 6.68 18.49 -0.03
N ARG A 91 7.49 17.42 -0.10
CA ARG A 91 7.15 16.16 -0.75
C ARG A 91 6.91 15.08 0.30
N PRO A 92 5.67 14.57 0.45
CA PRO A 92 5.33 13.71 1.57
C PRO A 92 5.91 12.31 1.43
N ILE A 93 6.28 11.74 2.58
CA ILE A 93 6.55 10.32 2.75
C ILE A 93 5.41 9.77 3.61
N TYR A 94 4.85 8.64 3.20
CA TYR A 94 3.77 7.96 3.91
C TYR A 94 4.21 6.55 4.31
N VAL A 95 3.77 6.12 5.49
CA VAL A 95 3.92 4.75 5.97
C VAL A 95 2.57 4.10 6.13
N LEU A 96 2.50 2.81 5.84
CA LEU A 96 1.34 1.97 6.09
C LEU A 96 1.70 1.00 7.23
N ARG A 97 0.92 1.09 8.31
CA ARG A 97 1.09 0.27 9.52
C ARG A 97 -0.04 -0.73 9.65
N GLU A 98 0.24 -1.86 10.25
CA GLU A 98 -0.79 -2.73 10.79
C GLU A 98 -1.28 -2.13 12.12
N VAL A 99 -2.59 -1.94 12.25
CA VAL A 99 -3.21 -1.47 13.50
C VAL A 99 -3.57 -2.71 14.30
N CYS A 100 -2.95 -2.88 15.48
CA CYS A 100 -3.44 -3.84 16.46
C CYS A 100 -4.67 -3.20 17.13
N ASP A 101 -5.86 -3.77 16.90
CA ASP A 101 -7.06 -3.37 17.64
C ASP A 101 -6.89 -3.71 19.12
N VAL A 102 -6.44 -2.73 19.91
CA VAL A 102 -6.36 -2.85 21.39
C VAL A 102 -7.76 -2.76 22.03
N ASN A 103 -8.81 -2.64 21.22
CA ASN A 103 -10.21 -2.49 21.68
C ASN A 103 -11.11 -3.62 21.20
N LEU A 104 -10.70 -4.87 21.39
CA LEU A 104 -11.65 -5.94 21.62
C LEU A 104 -11.80 -6.10 23.14
N THR A 105 -12.51 -5.13 23.75
CA THR A 105 -12.96 -5.27 25.12
C THR A 105 -13.76 -6.55 25.27
N SER A 106 -13.14 -7.49 25.95
CA SER A 106 -13.74 -8.36 26.95
C SER A 106 -15.24 -8.65 26.80
N ARG A 107 -15.55 -9.79 26.26
CA ARG A 107 -16.57 -10.60 26.93
C ARG A 107 -15.96 -11.05 28.26
N GLU A 108 -16.64 -10.72 29.34
CA GLU A 108 -16.24 -11.06 30.70
C GLU A 108 -15.80 -12.54 30.77
N GLY A 109 -14.55 -12.78 31.17
CA GLY A 109 -14.12 -14.07 31.69
C GLY A 109 -12.95 -14.79 31.01
N GLU A 110 -12.36 -14.29 29.91
CA GLU A 110 -11.15 -14.92 29.34
C GLU A 110 -10.01 -13.91 29.25
N THR A 111 -9.00 -14.08 30.09
CA THR A 111 -7.73 -13.37 30.00
C THR A 111 -6.95 -13.92 28.83
N PHE A 112 -6.99 -13.23 27.67
CA PHE A 112 -6.11 -13.49 26.55
C PHE A 112 -4.86 -12.64 26.76
N GLU A 113 -3.75 -13.26 27.07
CA GLU A 113 -2.43 -12.62 27.08
C GLU A 113 -2.01 -12.39 25.62
N PRO A 114 -1.84 -11.15 25.16
CA PRO A 114 -1.28 -10.89 23.83
C PRO A 114 0.23 -11.13 23.89
N ASP A 115 0.70 -12.07 23.09
CA ASP A 115 2.13 -12.39 22.89
C ASP A 115 2.79 -11.24 22.08
N CYS A 116 2.96 -10.10 22.75
CA CYS A 116 3.69 -8.91 22.30
C CYS A 116 4.53 -8.39 23.47
N GLU A 117 5.46 -9.21 23.96
CA GLU A 117 6.47 -8.71 24.91
C GLU A 117 7.42 -7.73 24.20
N ARG A 118 7.08 -6.43 24.26
CA ARG A 118 8.06 -5.33 24.25
C ARG A 118 7.80 -4.44 25.44
N LYS A 119 8.76 -4.45 26.37
CA LYS A 119 8.78 -3.61 27.57
C LYS A 119 8.59 -2.15 27.21
N PHE A 120 7.55 -1.55 27.76
CA PHE A 120 7.28 -0.12 27.73
C PHE A 120 8.18 0.57 28.74
N ASP A 121 8.97 1.58 28.33
CA ASP A 121 9.67 2.46 29.24
C ASP A 121 8.78 3.68 29.54
N SER A 122 8.53 3.90 30.83
CA SER A 122 7.51 4.82 31.36
C SER A 122 7.87 6.32 31.26
N LYS A 123 8.83 6.70 30.43
CA LYS A 123 9.29 8.10 30.28
C LYS A 123 8.67 8.86 29.11
N ASP A 124 7.91 8.22 28.23
CA ASP A 124 7.32 8.86 27.03
C ASP A 124 5.86 9.32 27.20
N ALA A 125 5.37 9.42 28.43
CA ALA A 125 3.94 9.64 28.72
C ALA A 125 3.46 11.10 28.52
N ASN A 126 4.24 12.02 27.92
CA ASN A 126 3.89 13.45 27.94
C ASN A 126 3.78 14.14 26.58
N LEU A 127 3.62 13.41 25.48
CA LEU A 127 3.17 14.01 24.22
C LEU A 127 1.88 13.31 23.79
N GLY A 128 0.78 14.04 23.81
CA GLY A 128 -0.57 13.58 23.48
C GLY A 128 -0.79 13.10 22.05
N ILE A 129 0.08 12.20 21.59
CA ILE A 129 -0.04 11.44 20.36
C ILE A 129 -0.31 10.01 20.78
N THR A 130 -1.52 9.56 20.60
CA THR A 130 -1.89 8.13 20.70
C THR A 130 -0.97 7.35 19.76
N ASN A 131 0.05 6.71 20.33
CA ASN A 131 1.00 5.86 19.61
C ASN A 131 0.27 4.62 19.07
N LEU A 132 -0.22 4.71 17.84
CA LEU A 132 -0.60 3.55 17.05
C LEU A 132 0.70 2.82 16.65
N LYS A 133 1.23 1.98 17.55
CA LYS A 133 2.47 1.22 17.34
C LYS A 133 2.19 -0.10 16.61
N GLY A 134 1.69 -0.01 15.37
CA GLY A 134 1.70 -1.15 14.46
C GLY A 134 3.01 -1.24 13.69
N GLU A 135 3.42 -2.44 13.28
CA GLU A 135 4.57 -2.64 12.40
C GLU A 135 4.36 -1.92 11.07
N ILE A 136 5.39 -1.19 10.58
CA ILE A 136 5.38 -0.60 9.23
C ILE A 136 5.61 -1.72 8.22
N LEU A 137 4.59 -1.96 7.40
CA LEU A 137 4.57 -3.01 6.39
C LEU A 137 4.86 -2.50 4.98
N ALA A 138 4.66 -1.21 4.76
CA ALA A 138 4.93 -0.57 3.48
C ALA A 138 5.14 0.93 3.66
N TRP A 139 5.81 1.56 2.70
CA TRP A 139 5.93 2.99 2.63
C TRP A 139 5.93 3.46 1.18
N GLY A 140 5.64 4.74 0.97
CA GLY A 140 5.72 5.38 -0.34
C GLY A 140 5.93 6.86 -0.20
N SER A 141 6.42 7.50 -1.25
CA SER A 141 6.70 8.93 -1.27
C SER A 141 6.33 9.57 -2.59
N LEU A 142 6.16 10.89 -2.53
CA LEU A 142 6.30 11.75 -3.69
C LEU A 142 7.65 12.44 -3.62
N SER A 143 8.32 12.59 -4.74
CA SER A 143 9.52 13.40 -4.92
C SER A 143 9.38 14.29 -6.14
N ASP A 144 10.23 15.29 -6.28
CA ASP A 144 10.30 16.07 -7.51
C ASP A 144 10.80 15.19 -8.64
N TYR A 145 10.06 15.19 -9.75
CA TYR A 145 10.47 14.45 -10.95
C TYR A 145 11.75 15.00 -11.54
N HIS A 146 11.96 16.34 -11.45
CA HIS A 146 13.12 16.99 -12.02
C HIS A 146 13.39 18.33 -11.31
N PRO A 147 14.65 18.72 -11.08
CA PRO A 147 14.97 19.93 -10.29
C PRO A 147 14.64 21.26 -10.99
N ARG A 148 14.39 21.26 -12.31
CA ARG A 148 14.03 22.51 -13.03
C ARG A 148 12.57 22.88 -12.72
N GLU A 149 12.34 24.16 -12.43
CA GLU A 149 11.05 24.71 -11.97
C GLU A 149 9.84 24.38 -12.89
N GLY A 150 10.06 24.33 -14.21
CA GLY A 150 9.00 23.97 -15.15
C GLY A 150 8.34 22.60 -14.88
N TYR A 151 9.05 21.70 -14.21
CA TYR A 151 8.54 20.36 -13.85
C TYR A 151 7.82 20.32 -12.49
N ARG A 152 7.69 21.41 -11.74
CA ARG A 152 7.07 21.45 -10.41
C ARG A 152 5.68 20.84 -10.32
N ILE A 153 4.96 20.78 -11.44
CA ILE A 153 3.63 20.17 -11.54
C ILE A 153 3.66 18.65 -11.71
N THR A 154 4.85 18.05 -11.80
CA THR A 154 5.03 16.59 -11.98
C THR A 154 5.81 16.05 -10.79
N ALA A 155 5.24 15.07 -10.11
CA ALA A 155 5.89 14.37 -9.02
C ALA A 155 6.20 12.92 -9.42
N GLU A 156 7.28 12.37 -8.88
CA GLU A 156 7.59 10.96 -8.97
C GLU A 156 7.03 10.23 -7.74
N ILE A 157 6.38 9.10 -7.96
CA ILE A 157 5.87 8.23 -6.90
C ILE A 157 6.77 7.01 -6.74
N SER A 158 7.15 6.72 -5.49
CA SER A 158 7.80 5.48 -5.10
C SER A 158 6.97 4.73 -4.07
N VAL A 159 6.88 3.40 -4.20
CA VAL A 159 6.16 2.54 -3.25
C VAL A 159 6.96 1.25 -3.01
N TYR A 160 7.17 0.94 -1.75
CA TYR A 160 7.89 -0.25 -1.29
C TYR A 160 7.07 -1.00 -0.25
N VAL A 161 7.00 -2.32 -0.39
CA VAL A 161 6.27 -3.22 0.51
C VAL A 161 7.24 -4.24 1.09
N ALA A 162 7.22 -4.40 2.41
CA ALA A 162 8.03 -5.40 3.09
C ALA A 162 7.82 -6.80 2.48
N PRO A 163 8.86 -7.62 2.29
CA PRO A 163 8.73 -8.93 1.61
C PRO A 163 7.61 -9.80 2.18
N GLY A 164 7.50 -9.93 3.50
CA GLY A 164 6.46 -10.72 4.17
C GLY A 164 5.04 -10.12 4.12
N ALA A 165 4.90 -8.89 3.62
CA ALA A 165 3.62 -8.19 3.52
C ALA A 165 3.10 -8.06 2.07
N ARG A 166 3.85 -8.56 1.09
CA ARG A 166 3.44 -8.55 -0.34
C ARG A 166 2.23 -9.45 -0.58
N GLY A 167 1.53 -9.22 -1.68
CA GLY A 167 0.34 -10.00 -2.03
C GLY A 167 -0.94 -9.64 -1.25
N LYS A 168 -0.84 -8.79 -0.21
CA LYS A 168 -1.97 -8.37 0.65
C LYS A 168 -2.68 -7.09 0.18
N GLY A 169 -2.36 -6.57 -1.01
CA GLY A 169 -2.96 -5.35 -1.55
C GLY A 169 -2.42 -4.03 -0.97
N LEU A 170 -1.39 -4.05 -0.10
CA LEU A 170 -0.91 -2.87 0.62
C LEU A 170 -0.30 -1.82 -0.30
N GLY A 171 0.45 -2.24 -1.33
CA GLY A 171 0.97 -1.34 -2.36
C GLY A 171 -0.14 -0.56 -3.06
N GLY A 172 -1.25 -1.24 -3.40
CA GLY A 172 -2.41 -0.59 -4.01
C GLY A 172 -3.06 0.45 -3.11
N ARG A 173 -3.18 0.17 -1.81
CA ARG A 173 -3.71 1.14 -0.83
C ARG A 173 -2.82 2.40 -0.76
N LEU A 174 -1.50 2.23 -0.73
CA LEU A 174 -0.56 3.36 -0.75
C LEU A 174 -0.63 4.15 -2.04
N VAL A 175 -0.62 3.50 -3.21
CA VAL A 175 -0.74 4.19 -4.50
C VAL A 175 -2.01 5.02 -4.53
N ASN A 176 -3.17 4.46 -4.16
CA ASN A 176 -4.43 5.20 -4.11
C ASN A 176 -4.35 6.42 -3.21
N PHE A 177 -3.89 6.24 -1.97
CA PHE A 177 -3.78 7.31 -0.98
C PHE A 177 -2.84 8.44 -1.44
N ILE A 178 -1.68 8.08 -2.02
CA ILE A 178 -0.72 9.04 -2.53
C ILE A 178 -1.30 9.83 -3.71
N LEU A 179 -1.99 9.16 -4.64
CA LEU A 179 -2.64 9.82 -5.77
C LEU A 179 -3.72 10.81 -5.33
N GLU A 180 -4.55 10.46 -4.34
CA GLU A 180 -5.56 11.35 -3.76
C GLU A 180 -4.93 12.55 -3.03
N SER A 181 -3.75 12.38 -2.46
CA SER A 181 -3.03 13.45 -1.76
C SER A 181 -2.19 14.34 -2.67
N ALA A 182 -1.71 13.83 -3.81
CA ALA A 182 -0.74 14.50 -4.69
C ALA A 182 -1.16 15.92 -5.15
N PRO A 183 -2.44 16.21 -5.48
CA PRO A 183 -2.87 17.57 -5.84
C PRO A 183 -2.65 18.60 -4.72
N LYS A 184 -2.70 18.18 -3.44
CA LYS A 184 -2.45 19.06 -2.28
C LYS A 184 -1.01 19.60 -2.25
N PHE A 185 -0.10 18.92 -2.94
CA PHE A 185 1.31 19.27 -3.09
C PHE A 185 1.63 19.85 -4.47
N GLY A 186 0.60 20.31 -5.20
CA GLY A 186 0.73 20.99 -6.49
C GLY A 186 0.98 20.07 -7.68
N ALA A 187 0.94 18.75 -7.50
CA ALA A 187 1.12 17.83 -8.60
C ALA A 187 -0.13 17.78 -9.50
N LYS A 188 0.06 17.96 -10.80
CA LYS A 188 -0.93 17.72 -11.85
C LYS A 188 -0.66 16.42 -12.60
N ASN A 189 0.57 15.92 -12.51
CA ASN A 189 0.99 14.66 -13.08
C ASN A 189 1.77 13.87 -12.05
N VAL A 190 1.64 12.54 -12.11
CA VAL A 190 2.48 11.62 -11.33
C VAL A 190 3.15 10.66 -12.28
N VAL A 191 4.46 10.47 -12.13
CA VAL A 191 5.24 9.49 -12.88
C VAL A 191 5.76 8.42 -11.95
N ALA A 192 5.96 7.21 -12.47
CA ALA A 192 6.63 6.11 -11.79
C ALA A 192 7.71 5.55 -12.73
N LEU A 193 8.93 5.44 -12.23
CA LEU A 193 10.07 4.89 -12.93
C LEU A 193 10.26 3.43 -12.48
N ILE A 194 10.05 2.50 -13.38
CA ILE A 194 9.95 1.07 -13.04
C ILE A 194 10.83 0.26 -13.99
N PHE A 195 11.66 -0.64 -13.47
CA PHE A 195 12.38 -1.57 -14.33
C PHE A 195 11.38 -2.33 -15.22
N SER A 196 11.69 -2.41 -16.52
CA SER A 196 10.80 -3.06 -17.49
C SER A 196 10.61 -4.55 -17.19
N SER A 197 11.52 -5.16 -16.44
CA SER A 197 11.42 -6.52 -15.92
C SER A 197 10.49 -6.67 -14.70
N ASN A 198 10.13 -5.58 -13.98
CA ASN A 198 9.32 -5.63 -12.77
C ASN A 198 7.81 -5.64 -13.11
N ALA A 199 7.33 -6.78 -13.62
CA ALA A 199 5.92 -6.95 -13.99
C ALA A 199 4.95 -6.70 -12.83
N ALA A 200 5.35 -6.98 -11.59
CA ALA A 200 4.50 -6.78 -10.41
C ALA A 200 4.17 -5.28 -10.20
N SER A 201 5.20 -4.41 -10.27
CA SER A 201 5.02 -2.96 -10.17
C SER A 201 4.29 -2.40 -11.39
N LEU A 202 4.65 -2.81 -12.61
CA LEU A 202 3.97 -2.37 -13.83
C LEU A 202 2.46 -2.67 -13.75
N ASN A 203 2.08 -3.89 -13.37
CA ASN A 203 0.70 -4.30 -13.21
C ASN A 203 -0.01 -3.56 -12.07
N LEU A 204 0.71 -3.25 -10.98
CA LEU A 204 0.15 -2.46 -9.89
C LEU A 204 -0.27 -1.07 -10.39
N PHE A 205 0.65 -0.32 -11.00
CA PHE A 205 0.38 1.05 -11.45
C PHE A 205 -0.65 1.09 -12.59
N ALA A 206 -0.67 0.11 -13.49
CA ALA A 206 -1.69 0.00 -14.54
C ALA A 206 -3.12 -0.03 -13.97
N LYS A 207 -3.35 -0.71 -12.84
CA LYS A 207 -4.67 -0.75 -12.15
C LYS A 207 -5.14 0.62 -11.68
N PHE A 208 -4.24 1.57 -11.48
CA PHE A 208 -4.55 2.95 -11.09
C PHE A 208 -4.57 3.93 -12.26
N GLY A 209 -4.63 3.42 -13.49
CA GLY A 209 -4.77 4.22 -14.70
C GLY A 209 -3.48 4.93 -15.14
N PHE A 210 -2.32 4.44 -14.73
CA PHE A 210 -1.06 4.86 -15.33
C PHE A 210 -0.93 4.30 -16.73
N ALA A 211 -0.50 5.15 -17.67
CA ALA A 211 -0.15 4.79 -19.02
C ALA A 211 1.37 4.82 -19.22
N ARG A 212 1.87 4.05 -20.17
CA ARG A 212 3.28 4.12 -20.57
C ARG A 212 3.53 5.43 -21.31
N TRP A 213 4.39 6.28 -20.75
CA TRP A 213 4.80 7.54 -21.35
C TRP A 213 6.15 7.45 -22.07
N GLY A 214 6.96 6.47 -21.73
CA GLY A 214 8.25 6.25 -22.39
C GLY A 214 8.96 4.99 -21.91
N GLU A 215 10.11 4.76 -22.51
CA GLU A 215 11.05 3.72 -22.11
C GLU A 215 12.48 4.22 -22.32
N LEU A 216 13.35 3.88 -21.41
CA LEU A 216 14.78 4.08 -21.51
C LEU A 216 15.42 2.68 -21.61
N PRO A 217 15.85 2.26 -22.82
CA PRO A 217 16.41 0.93 -22.99
C PRO A 217 17.82 0.85 -22.39
N GLU A 218 18.10 -0.22 -21.65
CA GLU A 218 19.44 -0.61 -21.18
C GLU A 218 20.18 0.49 -20.40
N VAL A 219 19.46 1.26 -19.55
CA VAL A 219 20.03 2.44 -18.86
C VAL A 219 20.59 2.14 -17.48
N CYS A 220 20.34 0.95 -16.93
CA CYS A 220 20.80 0.60 -15.58
C CYS A 220 21.65 -0.67 -15.62
N ASP A 221 22.88 -0.60 -15.11
CA ASP A 221 23.69 -1.78 -14.80
C ASP A 221 23.52 -2.15 -13.34
N MET A 222 22.90 -3.29 -13.08
CA MET A 222 22.61 -3.82 -11.75
C MET A 222 23.70 -4.79 -11.27
N GLY A 223 24.95 -4.53 -11.62
CA GLY A 223 26.10 -5.39 -11.31
C GLY A 223 26.17 -6.58 -12.26
N GLY A 224 26.18 -6.31 -13.55
CA GLY A 224 26.26 -7.28 -14.64
C GLY A 224 24.91 -7.67 -15.26
N LYS A 225 23.78 -7.29 -14.64
CA LYS A 225 22.45 -7.37 -15.24
C LYS A 225 22.01 -6.01 -15.76
N ILE A 226 21.89 -5.87 -17.05
CA ILE A 226 21.42 -4.62 -17.67
C ILE A 226 19.88 -4.57 -17.62
N GLU A 227 19.34 -3.45 -17.17
CA GLU A 227 17.89 -3.21 -17.04
C GLU A 227 17.47 -2.01 -17.86
N SER A 228 16.32 -2.15 -18.52
CA SER A 228 15.58 -1.05 -19.13
C SER A 228 14.60 -0.45 -18.12
N LEU A 229 14.27 0.83 -18.28
CA LEU A 229 13.37 1.55 -17.42
C LEU A 229 12.10 1.96 -18.16
N THR A 230 10.95 1.54 -17.71
CA THR A 230 9.65 2.00 -18.20
C THR A 230 9.22 3.23 -17.39
N ILE A 231 8.86 4.28 -18.11
CA ILE A 231 8.26 5.50 -17.54
C ILE A 231 6.74 5.36 -17.64
N LEU A 232 6.09 5.18 -16.51
CA LEU A 232 4.64 5.23 -16.41
C LEU A 232 4.22 6.62 -15.95
N GLY A 233 3.11 7.14 -16.49
CA GLY A 233 2.59 8.43 -16.10
C GLY A 233 1.08 8.47 -16.01
N LYS A 234 0.59 9.35 -15.11
CA LYS A 234 -0.84 9.62 -14.92
C LYS A 234 -1.06 11.11 -14.78
N LYS A 235 -2.01 11.66 -15.55
CA LYS A 235 -2.55 13.00 -15.29
C LYS A 235 -3.55 12.90 -14.16
N LEU A 236 -3.44 13.82 -13.20
CA LEU A 236 -4.43 14.01 -12.16
C LEU A 236 -5.46 15.00 -12.69
N GLY A 237 -6.73 14.65 -12.63
CA GLY A 237 -7.84 15.45 -13.13
C GLY A 237 -8.02 16.77 -12.40
#